data_74a6bca75e995efa93a173d4d3b85005
#
_entry.id   74a6bca75e995efa93a173d4d3b85005
#
_cell.length_a   1.000
_cell.length_b   1.000
_cell.length_c   1.000
_cell.angle_alpha   90.00
_cell.angle_beta   90.00
_cell.angle_gamma   90.00
#
_symmetry.space_group_name_H-M   'P 1'
#
loop_
_entity.id
_entity.type
_entity.pdbx_description
1 polymer ?
#
loop_
_entity_poly.entity_id
_entity_poly.type
_entity_poly.pdbx_seq_one_letter_code
_entity_poly.pdbx_strand_id
1 'polypeptide(L)'
;MIKVYSDFDVYLESLAIGDADSIAANANDRDVARGVGMSHFPHPYGRSDAMAFIEYATIMFAQGKEAHFGIHLSDGTLVGVLGISSLDRENRRCEIGYWIGKKYWRNGYGRDAVRLLLRFGFESLSLNRIEAIVFDFNDVSKKLLLGLGFESEGLMKEYAAEGDAYIDGELFAMLKKNYKDTARIVVDGFNPELFGQR
;
A
#
# COMPACT_ATOMS: atom_id res chain seq x y z
N MET A 1 -16.53 5.96 -4.13
CA MET A 1 -15.81 4.67 -4.19
C MET A 1 -14.87 4.76 -5.38
N ILE A 2 -13.58 4.51 -5.15
CA ILE A 2 -12.57 4.48 -6.23
C ILE A 2 -12.25 3.04 -6.53
N LYS A 3 -12.09 2.74 -7.83
CA LYS A 3 -11.61 1.45 -8.31
C LYS A 3 -10.48 1.66 -9.29
N VAL A 4 -9.36 0.94 -9.09
CA VAL A 4 -8.20 0.93 -9.99
C VAL A 4 -8.00 -0.49 -10.48
N TYR A 5 -8.04 -0.71 -11.78
CA TYR A 5 -8.02 -2.05 -12.37
C TYR A 5 -7.34 -2.10 -13.73
N SER A 6 -7.02 -3.29 -14.16
CA SER A 6 -6.41 -3.62 -15.43
C SER A 6 -6.87 -5.03 -15.82
N ASP A 7 -6.16 -5.68 -16.75
CA ASP A 7 -6.21 -7.10 -17.06
C ASP A 7 -5.42 -8.00 -16.08
N PHE A 8 -5.04 -7.45 -14.93
CA PHE A 8 -4.38 -8.20 -13.85
C PHE A 8 -5.37 -9.08 -13.07
N ASP A 9 -4.84 -10.06 -12.35
CA ASP A 9 -5.63 -10.93 -11.48
C ASP A 9 -6.22 -10.19 -10.25
N VAL A 10 -5.75 -8.97 -9.98
CA VAL A 10 -6.20 -8.14 -8.87
C VAL A 10 -6.68 -6.76 -9.33
N TYR A 11 -7.57 -6.18 -8.54
CA TYR A 11 -7.94 -4.77 -8.62
C TYR A 11 -7.89 -4.12 -7.24
N LEU A 12 -7.84 -2.79 -7.21
CA LEU A 12 -7.89 -1.99 -6.00
C LEU A 12 -9.28 -1.36 -5.88
N GLU A 13 -9.84 -1.38 -4.68
CA GLU A 13 -11.10 -0.71 -4.38
C GLU A 13 -11.04 -0.02 -3.02
N SER A 14 -11.71 1.13 -2.90
CA SER A 14 -11.83 1.83 -1.62
C SER A 14 -12.40 0.90 -0.56
N LEU A 15 -11.79 0.89 0.62
CA LEU A 15 -12.21 0.05 1.74
C LEU A 15 -13.66 0.35 2.16
N ALA A 16 -14.40 -0.68 2.48
CA ALA A 16 -15.76 -0.62 2.99
C ALA A 16 -15.88 -1.42 4.30
N ILE A 17 -16.89 -1.11 5.11
CA ILE A 17 -17.12 -1.80 6.40
C ILE A 17 -17.31 -3.32 6.23
N GLY A 18 -17.81 -3.75 5.07
CA GLY A 18 -17.96 -5.16 4.70
C GLY A 18 -16.62 -5.91 4.58
N ASP A 19 -15.51 -5.21 4.42
CA ASP A 19 -14.17 -5.81 4.29
C ASP A 19 -13.57 -6.21 5.64
N ALA A 20 -14.16 -5.76 6.76
CA ALA A 20 -13.55 -5.89 8.09
C ALA A 20 -13.20 -7.35 8.46
N ASP A 21 -14.08 -8.30 8.18
CA ASP A 21 -13.83 -9.71 8.50
C ASP A 21 -12.70 -10.30 7.63
N SER A 22 -12.65 -9.94 6.36
CA SER A 22 -11.60 -10.38 5.44
C SER A 22 -10.24 -9.75 5.78
N ILE A 23 -10.23 -8.46 6.14
CA ILE A 23 -9.02 -7.76 6.62
C ILE A 23 -8.52 -8.45 7.88
N ALA A 24 -9.38 -8.65 8.90
CA ALA A 24 -8.99 -9.28 10.15
C ALA A 24 -8.42 -10.69 9.93
N ALA A 25 -9.09 -11.51 9.12
CA ALA A 25 -8.64 -12.88 8.84
C ALA A 25 -7.27 -12.93 8.13
N ASN A 26 -6.99 -11.99 7.23
CA ASN A 26 -5.74 -11.96 6.47
C ASN A 26 -4.59 -11.24 7.21
N ALA A 27 -4.92 -10.25 8.05
CA ALA A 27 -3.97 -9.49 8.85
C ALA A 27 -3.50 -10.26 10.10
N ASN A 28 -4.33 -11.16 10.64
CA ASN A 28 -4.04 -11.91 11.86
C ASN A 28 -3.05 -13.06 11.63
N ASP A 29 -1.90 -12.73 11.05
CA ASP A 29 -0.76 -13.62 10.88
C ASP A 29 0.51 -12.87 11.34
N ARG A 30 1.35 -13.55 12.15
CA ARG A 30 2.53 -12.94 12.75
C ARG A 30 3.55 -12.47 11.71
N ASP A 31 3.69 -13.19 10.61
CA ASP A 31 4.65 -12.82 9.56
C ASP A 31 4.15 -11.61 8.77
N VAL A 32 2.82 -11.50 8.58
CA VAL A 32 2.20 -10.30 8.03
C VAL A 32 2.42 -9.11 8.95
N ALA A 33 2.08 -9.25 10.24
CA ALA A 33 2.24 -8.19 11.23
C ALA A 33 3.70 -7.72 11.34
N ARG A 34 4.66 -8.66 11.36
CA ARG A 34 6.08 -8.34 11.39
C ARG A 34 6.53 -7.60 10.13
N GLY A 35 6.02 -7.99 8.95
CA GLY A 35 6.36 -7.36 7.68
C GLY A 35 5.85 -5.91 7.56
N VAL A 36 4.76 -5.58 8.26
CA VAL A 36 4.20 -4.21 8.31
C VAL A 36 4.83 -3.37 9.43
N GLY A 37 5.21 -4.00 10.55
CA GLY A 37 5.79 -3.33 11.71
C GLY A 37 4.91 -3.47 12.95
N MET A 38 5.28 -4.38 13.84
CA MET A 38 4.48 -4.77 15.02
C MET A 38 4.22 -3.63 16.01
N SER A 39 4.96 -2.53 15.95
CA SER A 39 4.72 -1.36 16.79
C SER A 39 3.44 -0.59 16.42
N HIS A 40 2.97 -0.72 15.17
CA HIS A 40 1.80 -0.01 14.65
C HIS A 40 0.72 -0.95 14.11
N PHE A 41 1.05 -2.23 13.92
CA PHE A 41 0.15 -3.23 13.40
C PHE A 41 -0.11 -4.27 14.51
N PRO A 42 -1.30 -4.31 15.13
CA PRO A 42 -1.56 -5.16 16.28
C PRO A 42 -1.48 -6.65 15.92
N HIS A 43 -1.02 -7.45 16.87
CA HIS A 43 -1.12 -8.91 16.78
C HIS A 43 -1.38 -9.49 18.16
N PRO A 44 -2.49 -10.23 18.38
CA PRO A 44 -3.48 -10.64 17.36
C PRO A 44 -4.27 -9.47 16.77
N TYR A 45 -4.65 -9.60 15.49
CA TYR A 45 -5.43 -8.61 14.75
C TYR A 45 -6.89 -9.08 14.66
N GLY A 46 -7.78 -8.32 15.26
CA GLY A 46 -9.21 -8.65 15.32
C GLY A 46 -10.08 -7.79 14.39
N ARG A 47 -11.38 -8.14 14.35
CA ARG A 47 -12.37 -7.37 13.57
C ARG A 47 -12.48 -5.91 14.01
N SER A 48 -12.34 -5.63 15.31
CA SER A 48 -12.34 -4.27 15.86
C SER A 48 -11.20 -3.42 15.31
N ASP A 49 -10.01 -4.01 15.15
CA ASP A 49 -8.85 -3.31 14.57
C ASP A 49 -9.08 -3.01 13.09
N ALA A 50 -9.66 -3.96 12.35
CA ALA A 50 -10.04 -3.76 10.96
C ALA A 50 -11.07 -2.64 10.80
N MET A 51 -12.10 -2.60 11.64
CA MET A 51 -13.11 -1.54 11.62
C MET A 51 -12.50 -0.17 11.93
N ALA A 52 -11.66 -0.08 12.95
CA ALA A 52 -10.97 1.16 13.30
C ALA A 52 -10.06 1.64 12.16
N PHE A 53 -9.36 0.72 11.48
CA PHE A 53 -8.54 1.04 10.32
C PHE A 53 -9.39 1.54 9.13
N ILE A 54 -10.52 0.90 8.83
CA ILE A 54 -11.42 1.34 7.75
C ILE A 54 -11.98 2.73 8.04
N GLU A 55 -12.37 3.00 9.28
CA GLU A 55 -12.83 4.33 9.70
C GLU A 55 -11.74 5.38 9.53
N TYR A 56 -10.53 5.09 10.04
CA TYR A 56 -9.36 5.95 9.85
C TYR A 56 -9.09 6.23 8.37
N ALA A 57 -9.04 5.18 7.54
CA ALA A 57 -8.78 5.30 6.11
C ALA A 57 -9.85 6.17 5.40
N THR A 58 -11.12 6.02 5.80
CA THR A 58 -12.23 6.82 5.27
C THR A 58 -12.08 8.31 5.62
N ILE A 59 -11.72 8.61 6.87
CA ILE A 59 -11.49 9.98 7.34
C ILE A 59 -10.30 10.62 6.62
N MET A 60 -9.18 9.90 6.54
CA MET A 60 -7.96 10.41 5.89
C MET A 60 -8.19 10.65 4.40
N PHE A 61 -8.94 9.77 3.74
CA PHE A 61 -9.33 9.95 2.35
C PHE A 61 -10.21 11.20 2.15
N ALA A 62 -11.24 11.38 2.98
CA ALA A 62 -12.12 12.54 2.90
C ALA A 62 -11.38 13.87 3.13
N GLN A 63 -10.28 13.85 3.90
CA GLN A 63 -9.40 14.98 4.11
C GLN A 63 -8.34 15.13 3.00
N GLY A 64 -8.31 14.20 2.04
CA GLY A 64 -7.32 14.16 0.97
C GLY A 64 -5.87 14.01 1.47
N LYS A 65 -5.66 13.34 2.59
CA LYS A 65 -4.34 13.13 3.21
C LYS A 65 -3.73 11.78 2.86
N GLU A 66 -4.57 10.75 2.77
CA GLU A 66 -4.17 9.38 2.49
C GLU A 66 -5.20 8.70 1.59
N ALA A 67 -4.80 7.64 0.92
CA ALA A 67 -5.68 6.78 0.13
C ALA A 67 -5.34 5.31 0.35
N HIS A 68 -6.23 4.58 1.02
CA HIS A 68 -6.07 3.16 1.29
C HIS A 68 -7.10 2.33 0.53
N PHE A 69 -6.65 1.19 -0.01
CA PHE A 69 -7.44 0.32 -0.86
C PHE A 69 -7.36 -1.14 -0.40
N GLY A 70 -8.46 -1.84 -0.51
CA GLY A 70 -8.46 -3.29 -0.53
C GLY A 70 -7.88 -3.81 -1.84
N ILE A 71 -7.08 -4.86 -1.75
CA ILE A 71 -6.60 -5.62 -2.90
C ILE A 71 -7.55 -6.80 -3.07
N HIS A 72 -8.29 -6.82 -4.17
CA HIS A 72 -9.31 -7.82 -4.44
C HIS A 72 -8.94 -8.66 -5.65
N LEU A 73 -9.26 -9.96 -5.61
CA LEU A 73 -9.26 -10.83 -6.78
C LEU A 73 -10.48 -10.53 -7.67
N SER A 74 -10.48 -11.04 -8.88
CA SER A 74 -11.59 -10.86 -9.85
C SER A 74 -12.95 -11.36 -9.34
N ASP A 75 -12.97 -12.30 -8.41
CA ASP A 75 -14.18 -12.82 -7.76
C ASP A 75 -14.65 -11.99 -6.56
N GLY A 76 -13.95 -10.87 -6.25
CA GLY A 76 -14.24 -9.99 -5.12
C GLY A 76 -13.56 -10.40 -3.80
N THR A 77 -12.79 -11.49 -3.76
CA THR A 77 -12.07 -11.90 -2.55
C THR A 77 -11.00 -10.89 -2.18
N LEU A 78 -11.08 -10.28 -0.98
CA LEU A 78 -10.05 -9.41 -0.45
C LEU A 78 -8.84 -10.24 0.01
N VAL A 79 -7.66 -9.93 -0.53
CA VAL A 79 -6.41 -10.67 -0.27
C VAL A 79 -5.35 -9.85 0.48
N GLY A 80 -5.54 -8.54 0.59
CA GLY A 80 -4.59 -7.64 1.24
C GLY A 80 -5.06 -6.19 1.22
N VAL A 81 -4.19 -5.31 1.67
CA VAL A 81 -4.40 -3.86 1.66
C VAL A 81 -3.13 -3.17 1.20
N LEU A 82 -3.29 -2.07 0.48
CA LEU A 82 -2.21 -1.15 0.21
C LEU A 82 -2.70 0.29 0.30
N GLY A 83 -1.77 1.24 0.46
CA GLY A 83 -2.17 2.62 0.57
C GLY A 83 -1.04 3.60 0.28
N ILE A 84 -1.48 4.83 0.07
CA ILE A 84 -0.67 6.04 0.01
C ILE A 84 -0.84 6.76 1.34
N SER A 85 0.26 7.05 2.01
CA SER A 85 0.35 7.84 3.23
C SER A 85 1.37 8.96 3.08
N SER A 86 1.52 9.79 4.10
CA SER A 86 2.52 10.88 4.11
C SER A 86 2.47 11.76 2.86
N LEU A 87 1.25 12.04 2.37
CA LEU A 87 1.07 12.77 1.11
C LEU A 87 1.48 14.24 1.26
N ASP A 88 2.62 14.58 0.68
CA ASP A 88 3.16 15.93 0.58
C ASP A 88 2.84 16.51 -0.81
N ARG A 89 1.80 17.33 -0.86
CA ARG A 89 1.30 17.90 -2.12
C ARG A 89 2.23 18.95 -2.70
N GLU A 90 2.88 19.72 -1.84
CA GLU A 90 3.79 20.78 -2.24
C GLU A 90 4.99 20.20 -2.97
N ASN A 91 5.58 19.15 -2.40
CA ASN A 91 6.72 18.45 -3.00
C ASN A 91 6.30 17.30 -3.93
N ARG A 92 4.99 17.05 -4.09
CA ARG A 92 4.40 15.99 -4.94
C ARG A 92 5.01 14.62 -4.68
N ARG A 93 5.07 14.22 -3.42
CA ARG A 93 5.59 12.93 -2.97
C ARG A 93 4.67 12.25 -1.97
N CYS A 94 4.82 10.95 -1.84
CA CYS A 94 4.12 10.15 -0.83
C CYS A 94 4.95 8.93 -0.45
N GLU A 95 4.53 8.28 0.63
CA GLU A 95 4.97 6.94 1.00
C GLU A 95 3.88 5.93 0.66
N ILE A 96 4.27 4.73 0.25
CA ILE A 96 3.35 3.60 0.05
C ILE A 96 3.66 2.48 1.03
N GLY A 97 2.59 1.85 1.52
CA GLY A 97 2.66 0.62 2.31
C GLY A 97 1.69 -0.42 1.77
N TYR A 98 2.03 -1.70 1.90
CA TYR A 98 1.18 -2.80 1.46
C TYR A 98 1.47 -4.09 2.23
N TRP A 99 0.44 -4.91 2.33
CA TRP A 99 0.56 -6.28 2.80
C TRP A 99 -0.43 -7.19 2.07
N ILE A 100 -0.07 -8.45 1.96
CA ILE A 100 -0.90 -9.52 1.41
C ILE A 100 -1.05 -10.60 2.48
N GLY A 101 -2.25 -11.13 2.66
CA GLY A 101 -2.49 -12.26 3.55
C GLY A 101 -1.62 -13.46 3.18
N LYS A 102 -1.01 -14.12 4.17
CA LYS A 102 0.02 -15.14 3.97
C LYS A 102 -0.39 -16.26 3.01
N LYS A 103 -1.65 -16.70 3.06
CA LYS A 103 -2.19 -17.74 2.17
C LYS A 103 -2.19 -17.35 0.69
N TYR A 104 -2.04 -16.07 0.38
CA TYR A 104 -2.02 -15.52 -0.98
C TYR A 104 -0.62 -15.10 -1.45
N TRP A 105 0.42 -15.36 -0.66
CA TRP A 105 1.79 -15.05 -1.07
C TRP A 105 2.23 -15.87 -2.29
N ARG A 106 3.24 -15.35 -3.01
CA ARG A 106 3.87 -15.99 -4.18
C ARG A 106 2.97 -16.14 -5.43
N ASN A 107 1.83 -15.44 -5.47
CA ASN A 107 0.93 -15.41 -6.64
C ASN A 107 1.12 -14.16 -7.52
N GLY A 108 2.06 -13.27 -7.19
CA GLY A 108 2.25 -12.03 -7.95
C GLY A 108 1.32 -10.87 -7.54
N TYR A 109 0.30 -11.11 -6.72
CA TYR A 109 -0.73 -10.13 -6.38
C TYR A 109 -0.18 -8.82 -5.80
N GLY A 110 0.84 -8.87 -4.94
CA GLY A 110 1.48 -7.68 -4.39
C GLY A 110 2.15 -6.83 -5.46
N ARG A 111 2.80 -7.46 -6.45
CA ARG A 111 3.42 -6.76 -7.57
C ARG A 111 2.38 -6.03 -8.42
N ASP A 112 1.31 -6.70 -8.78
CA ASP A 112 0.27 -6.13 -9.63
C ASP A 112 -0.50 -5.03 -8.89
N ALA A 113 -0.77 -5.21 -7.59
CA ALA A 113 -1.38 -4.20 -6.75
C ALA A 113 -0.52 -2.91 -6.67
N VAL A 114 0.80 -3.05 -6.47
CA VAL A 114 1.70 -1.87 -6.47
C VAL A 114 1.73 -1.19 -7.84
N ARG A 115 1.70 -1.93 -8.95
CA ARG A 115 1.59 -1.33 -10.30
C ARG A 115 0.34 -0.47 -10.46
N LEU A 116 -0.82 -0.97 -9.99
CA LEU A 116 -2.08 -0.22 -10.01
C LEU A 116 -1.96 1.07 -9.16
N LEU A 117 -1.34 0.97 -7.96
CA LEU A 117 -1.15 2.13 -7.09
C LEU A 117 -0.17 3.16 -7.69
N LEU A 118 0.90 2.72 -8.33
CA LEU A 118 1.85 3.60 -9.02
C LEU A 118 1.15 4.43 -10.10
N ARG A 119 0.27 3.81 -10.88
CA ARG A 119 -0.55 4.52 -11.88
C ARG A 119 -1.42 5.58 -11.22
N PHE A 120 -2.14 5.22 -10.17
CA PHE A 120 -2.96 6.14 -9.41
C PHE A 120 -2.13 7.31 -8.85
N GLY A 121 -0.98 7.03 -8.23
CA GLY A 121 -0.10 8.04 -7.67
C GLY A 121 0.48 8.99 -8.73
N PHE A 122 1.08 8.46 -9.79
CA PHE A 122 1.76 9.28 -10.79
C PHE A 122 0.83 10.01 -11.74
N GLU A 123 -0.33 9.43 -12.07
CA GLU A 123 -1.21 10.01 -13.09
C GLU A 123 -2.44 10.66 -12.49
N SER A 124 -3.12 10.03 -11.52
CA SER A 124 -4.31 10.62 -10.91
C SER A 124 -3.95 11.63 -9.82
N LEU A 125 -2.91 11.39 -9.00
CA LEU A 125 -2.45 12.32 -7.97
C LEU A 125 -1.34 13.26 -8.45
N SER A 126 -0.85 13.11 -9.70
CA SER A 126 0.22 13.92 -10.27
C SER A 126 1.50 13.98 -9.43
N LEU A 127 1.80 12.89 -8.71
CA LEU A 127 3.01 12.81 -7.89
C LEU A 127 4.26 12.78 -8.76
N ASN A 128 5.36 13.26 -8.20
CA ASN A 128 6.69 13.20 -8.81
C ASN A 128 7.55 12.08 -8.21
N ARG A 129 7.26 11.70 -6.96
CA ARG A 129 8.05 10.73 -6.21
C ARG A 129 7.16 9.86 -5.34
N ILE A 130 7.39 8.56 -5.38
CA ILE A 130 6.73 7.57 -4.52
C ILE A 130 7.81 6.80 -3.78
N GLU A 131 7.69 6.75 -2.46
CA GLU A 131 8.65 6.14 -1.54
C GLU A 131 8.04 4.90 -0.88
N ALA A 132 8.90 3.98 -0.47
CA ALA A 132 8.54 2.85 0.38
C ALA A 132 9.70 2.53 1.32
N ILE A 133 9.41 2.27 2.58
CA ILE A 133 10.40 1.82 3.56
C ILE A 133 10.19 0.32 3.79
N VAL A 134 11.25 -0.45 3.65
CA VAL A 134 11.22 -1.90 3.80
C VAL A 134 12.19 -2.32 4.88
N PHE A 135 11.71 -3.08 5.87
CA PHE A 135 12.57 -3.62 6.92
C PHE A 135 13.65 -4.53 6.34
N ASP A 136 14.82 -4.52 6.94
CA ASP A 136 16.04 -5.16 6.44
C ASP A 136 15.88 -6.67 6.19
N PHE A 137 15.06 -7.34 6.99
CA PHE A 137 14.76 -8.77 6.84
C PHE A 137 13.75 -9.10 5.74
N ASN A 138 13.07 -8.11 5.13
CA ASN A 138 11.98 -8.35 4.17
C ASN A 138 12.48 -8.37 2.71
N ASP A 139 13.33 -9.33 2.39
CA ASP A 139 13.90 -9.51 1.04
C ASP A 139 12.83 -9.63 -0.06
N VAL A 140 11.66 -10.17 0.28
CA VAL A 140 10.57 -10.36 -0.70
C VAL A 140 10.04 -9.00 -1.17
N SER A 141 9.79 -8.08 -0.24
CA SER A 141 9.35 -6.72 -0.57
C SER A 141 10.43 -5.94 -1.31
N LYS A 142 11.71 -6.04 -0.88
CA LYS A 142 12.85 -5.42 -1.59
C LYS A 142 12.94 -5.86 -3.04
N LYS A 143 12.89 -7.18 -3.29
CA LYS A 143 12.91 -7.74 -4.65
C LYS A 143 11.71 -7.31 -5.48
N LEU A 144 10.52 -7.21 -4.88
CA LEU A 144 9.32 -6.72 -5.55
C LEU A 144 9.51 -5.28 -6.02
N LEU A 145 9.95 -4.37 -5.13
CA LEU A 145 10.13 -2.95 -5.45
C LEU A 145 11.23 -2.75 -6.51
N LEU A 146 12.40 -3.40 -6.35
CA LEU A 146 13.46 -3.37 -7.34
C LEU A 146 12.99 -3.88 -8.71
N GLY A 147 12.21 -4.97 -8.73
CA GLY A 147 11.63 -5.54 -9.95
C GLY A 147 10.60 -4.64 -10.63
N LEU A 148 10.06 -3.65 -9.92
CA LEU A 148 9.18 -2.62 -10.46
C LEU A 148 9.93 -1.35 -10.89
N GLY A 149 11.23 -1.25 -10.63
CA GLY A 149 12.07 -0.13 -10.98
C GLY A 149 12.22 0.94 -9.89
N PHE A 150 11.87 0.61 -8.64
CA PHE A 150 12.32 1.42 -7.50
C PHE A 150 13.84 1.31 -7.35
N GLU A 151 14.45 2.37 -6.88
CA GLU A 151 15.87 2.43 -6.56
C GLU A 151 16.03 2.50 -5.04
N SER A 152 17.03 1.78 -4.48
CA SER A 152 17.42 1.90 -3.08
C SER A 152 18.19 3.20 -2.89
N GLU A 153 17.76 4.03 -1.96
CA GLU A 153 18.42 5.31 -1.65
C GLU A 153 19.20 5.30 -0.34
N GLY A 154 19.05 4.26 0.45
CA GLY A 154 19.88 4.10 1.64
C GLY A 154 19.27 3.28 2.77
N LEU A 155 20.16 2.83 3.65
CA LEU A 155 19.82 2.13 4.88
C LEU A 155 19.58 3.14 6.01
N MET A 156 18.44 3.00 6.67
CA MET A 156 18.09 3.75 7.87
C MET A 156 18.28 2.84 9.08
N LYS A 157 19.36 3.08 9.83
CA LYS A 157 19.69 2.25 10.99
C LYS A 157 18.72 2.51 12.13
N GLU A 158 18.38 1.42 12.85
CA GLU A 158 17.50 1.47 14.03
C GLU A 158 16.17 2.20 13.75
N TYR A 159 15.61 1.96 12.56
CA TYR A 159 14.44 2.68 12.05
C TYR A 159 13.17 2.41 12.85
N ALA A 160 12.97 1.19 13.30
CA ALA A 160 11.76 0.81 14.01
C ALA A 160 12.06 -0.07 15.24
N ALA A 161 11.24 0.05 16.27
CA ALA A 161 11.32 -0.83 17.45
C ALA A 161 10.65 -2.18 17.17
N GLU A 162 11.28 -3.28 17.56
CA GLU A 162 10.73 -4.64 17.61
C GLU A 162 10.99 -5.22 18.99
N GLY A 163 10.02 -5.07 19.92
CA GLY A 163 10.20 -5.40 21.33
C GLY A 163 11.27 -4.51 21.98
N ASP A 164 12.29 -5.13 22.58
CA ASP A 164 13.42 -4.43 23.21
C ASP A 164 14.57 -4.14 22.24
N ALA A 165 14.41 -4.48 20.95
CA ALA A 165 15.42 -4.29 19.93
C ALA A 165 14.96 -3.27 18.87
N TYR A 166 15.90 -2.85 18.02
CA TYR A 166 15.61 -2.03 16.86
C TYR A 166 15.94 -2.80 15.58
N ILE A 167 15.19 -2.50 14.53
CA ILE A 167 15.38 -3.04 13.19
C ILE A 167 15.68 -1.91 12.20
N ASP A 168 16.55 -2.22 11.25
CA ASP A 168 16.90 -1.30 10.18
C ASP A 168 15.79 -1.27 9.12
N GLY A 169 15.63 -0.11 8.47
CA GLY A 169 14.77 0.08 7.31
C GLY A 169 15.61 0.48 6.09
N GLU A 170 15.18 0.10 4.91
CA GLU A 170 15.79 0.55 3.67
C GLU A 170 14.79 1.39 2.89
N LEU A 171 15.21 2.60 2.50
CA LEU A 171 14.40 3.52 1.71
C LEU A 171 14.49 3.17 0.23
N PHE A 172 13.35 2.91 -0.37
CA PHE A 172 13.19 2.74 -1.82
C PHE A 172 12.37 3.90 -2.38
N ALA A 173 12.73 4.36 -3.57
CA ALA A 173 12.00 5.42 -4.25
C ALA A 173 11.85 5.17 -5.74
N MET A 174 10.74 5.65 -6.29
CA MET A 174 10.51 5.74 -7.72
C MET A 174 10.16 7.18 -8.10
N LEU A 175 10.85 7.71 -9.10
CA LEU A 175 10.54 9.02 -9.67
C LEU A 175 9.63 8.85 -10.90
N LYS A 176 8.72 9.80 -11.12
CA LYS A 176 7.81 9.77 -12.28
C LYS A 176 8.54 9.62 -13.61
N LYS A 177 9.70 10.26 -13.77
CA LYS A 177 10.52 10.14 -15.00
C LYS A 177 11.02 8.72 -15.30
N ASN A 178 11.12 7.88 -14.25
CA ASN A 178 11.58 6.48 -14.35
C ASN A 178 10.39 5.50 -14.43
N TYR A 179 9.17 5.95 -14.11
CA TYR A 179 7.98 5.12 -14.21
C TYR A 179 7.67 4.73 -15.65
N LYS A 180 7.67 3.44 -15.93
CA LYS A 180 7.41 2.87 -17.25
C LYS A 180 6.47 1.67 -17.09
N ASP A 181 5.18 1.91 -17.07
CA ASP A 181 4.19 0.84 -17.12
C ASP A 181 3.38 0.96 -18.42
N THR A 182 3.32 -0.13 -19.18
CA THR A 182 2.59 -0.19 -20.46
C THR A 182 1.22 -0.81 -20.32
N ALA A 183 0.85 -1.31 -19.12
CA ALA A 183 -0.46 -1.89 -18.88
C ALA A 183 -1.55 -0.82 -19.02
N ARG A 184 -2.68 -1.21 -19.61
CA ARG A 184 -3.87 -0.35 -19.66
C ARG A 184 -4.56 -0.38 -18.29
N ILE A 185 -4.17 0.57 -17.43
CA ILE A 185 -4.75 0.71 -16.09
C ILE A 185 -5.82 1.81 -16.12
N VAL A 186 -6.98 1.51 -15.56
CA VAL A 186 -8.15 2.39 -15.49
C VAL A 186 -8.38 2.81 -14.04
N VAL A 187 -8.74 4.07 -13.83
CA VAL A 187 -9.09 4.63 -12.51
C VAL A 187 -10.51 5.19 -12.60
N ASP A 188 -11.44 4.54 -11.93
CA ASP A 188 -12.85 4.95 -11.88
C ASP A 188 -13.18 5.60 -10.53
N GLY A 189 -14.15 6.53 -10.55
CA GLY A 189 -14.71 7.13 -9.34
C GLY A 189 -13.80 8.11 -8.60
N PHE A 190 -12.63 8.46 -9.15
CA PHE A 190 -11.73 9.42 -8.55
C PHE A 190 -12.18 10.87 -8.78
N ASN A 191 -12.23 11.67 -7.69
CA ASN A 191 -12.43 13.11 -7.78
C ASN A 191 -11.10 13.84 -7.44
N PRO A 192 -10.45 14.48 -8.42
CA PRO A 192 -9.17 15.17 -8.22
C PRO A 192 -9.25 16.32 -7.20
N GLU A 193 -10.41 16.96 -7.07
CA GLU A 193 -10.60 18.10 -6.15
C GLU A 193 -10.38 17.71 -4.68
N LEU A 194 -10.72 16.47 -4.29
CA LEU A 194 -10.47 15.95 -2.94
C LEU A 194 -9.00 16.02 -2.55
N PHE A 195 -8.13 15.89 -3.55
CA PHE A 195 -6.67 15.92 -3.37
C PHE A 195 -6.06 17.26 -3.82
N GLY A 196 -6.88 18.33 -3.94
CA GLY A 196 -6.41 19.69 -4.25
C GLY A 196 -5.85 19.86 -5.67
N GLN A 197 -6.22 18.99 -6.60
CA GLN A 197 -5.89 19.14 -8.02
C GLN A 197 -7.02 19.97 -8.69
N ARG A 198 -6.64 21.02 -9.38
CA ARG A 198 -7.51 21.86 -10.21
C ARG A 198 -7.32 21.54 -11.68
#